data_782103f4e4896b0ba6d239bfe288b941
#
_entry.id   782103f4e4896b0ba6d239bfe288b941
#
_cell.length_a   1.000
_cell.length_b   1.000
_cell.length_c   1.000
_cell.angle_alpha   90.00
_cell.angle_beta   90.00
_cell.angle_gamma   90.00
#
_symmetry.space_group_name_H-M   'P 1'
#
loop_
_entity.id
_entity.type
_entity.pdbx_description
1 polymer ?
#
loop_
_entity_poly.entity_id
_entity_poly.type
_entity_poly.pdbx_seq_one_letter_code
_entity_poly.pdbx_strand_id
1 'polypeptide(L)'
;VAEDVVRVHAKIKIEVLHAGWHSIPLRLKGAALLSARLGDVPARIVMAEDGYRLLLEKREEGPAQFLVELVYAKAIRRSPGQNMVRFQAPQAPVNRWVIRVPQSGVKVNIQPLIAASETTLSRASGEEVPPGPAVDETVVLAFVGAAPEVQISWTPRSEGATGLAALASVQVQQQVTVDEGVMRTQARLAYNISRAEVEQLVIEVPLDQKVINVFDPNVRQ
;
A
#
# COMPACT_ATOMS: atom_id res chain seq x y z
N VAL A 1 21.33 -1.42 -4.05
CA VAL A 1 20.69 -2.07 -2.88
C VAL A 1 19.41 -1.34 -2.44
N ALA A 2 19.04 -0.21 -3.07
CA ALA A 2 17.88 0.58 -2.70
C ALA A 2 16.57 0.16 -3.39
N GLU A 3 16.58 -0.84 -4.26
CA GLU A 3 15.45 -1.16 -5.14
C GLU A 3 14.35 -2.02 -4.52
N ASP A 4 14.59 -2.67 -3.38
CA ASP A 4 13.65 -3.63 -2.81
C ASP A 4 12.98 -3.18 -1.51
N VAL A 5 13.16 -1.93 -1.13
CA VAL A 5 12.59 -1.37 0.10
C VAL A 5 11.92 -0.03 -0.12
N VAL A 6 10.81 0.17 0.54
CA VAL A 6 10.18 1.49 0.70
C VAL A 6 10.72 2.13 1.96
N ARG A 7 11.19 3.36 1.87
CA ARG A 7 11.54 4.19 3.02
C ARG A 7 10.39 5.11 3.37
N VAL A 8 10.02 5.14 4.63
CA VAL A 8 8.93 5.96 5.14
C VAL A 8 9.45 6.95 6.14
N HIS A 9 9.08 8.21 5.96
CA HIS A 9 9.26 9.30 6.92
C HIS A 9 7.89 9.62 7.50
N ALA A 10 7.70 9.38 8.80
CA ALA A 10 6.44 9.61 9.48
C ALA A 10 6.57 10.68 10.55
N LYS A 11 5.62 11.62 10.58
CA LYS A 11 5.46 12.61 11.64
C LYS A 11 4.14 12.32 12.34
N ILE A 12 4.20 12.03 13.64
CA ILE A 12 3.06 11.63 14.44
C ILE A 12 2.89 12.65 15.56
N LYS A 13 1.73 13.30 15.61
CA LYS A 13 1.33 14.15 16.73
C LYS A 13 0.58 13.30 17.75
N ILE A 14 1.05 13.32 18.98
CA ILE A 14 0.48 12.55 20.09
C ILE A 14 0.07 13.53 21.16
N GLU A 15 -1.17 13.45 21.60
CA GLU A 15 -1.66 14.21 22.75
C GLU A 15 -1.75 13.28 23.95
N VAL A 16 -1.12 13.67 25.05
CA VAL A 16 -1.11 12.95 26.31
C VAL A 16 -1.79 13.79 27.38
N LEU A 17 -2.84 13.24 28.00
CA LEU A 17 -3.70 13.99 28.91
C LEU A 17 -3.19 14.03 30.35
N HIS A 18 -2.57 12.93 30.83
CA HIS A 18 -2.16 12.76 32.20
C HIS A 18 -0.64 12.67 32.35
N ALA A 19 -0.13 13.04 33.53
CA ALA A 19 1.26 12.82 33.88
C ALA A 19 1.56 11.32 34.05
N GLY A 20 2.84 10.94 33.95
CA GLY A 20 3.30 9.56 34.14
C GLY A 20 4.01 8.98 32.91
N TRP A 21 4.24 7.68 32.99
CA TRP A 21 4.83 6.90 31.92
C TRP A 21 3.74 6.34 31.01
N HIS A 22 3.93 6.53 29.70
CA HIS A 22 3.03 6.07 28.67
C HIS A 22 3.75 5.13 27.71
N SER A 23 3.13 3.99 27.41
CA SER A 23 3.59 3.04 26.42
C SER A 23 2.66 3.10 25.20
N ILE A 24 3.10 3.78 24.13
CA ILE A 24 2.30 4.10 22.97
C ILE A 24 2.63 3.13 21.84
N PRO A 25 1.67 2.32 21.37
CA PRO A 25 1.91 1.35 20.32
C PRO A 25 2.10 2.06 18.97
N LEU A 26 3.28 1.93 18.38
CA LEU A 26 3.59 2.39 17.03
C LEU A 26 3.25 1.33 15.98
N ARG A 27 3.03 0.09 16.42
CA ARG A 27 2.80 -1.09 15.60
C ARG A 27 4.02 -1.39 14.71
N LEU A 28 4.05 -1.01 13.45
CA LEU A 28 5.18 -1.14 12.50
C LEU A 28 5.79 -2.56 12.43
N LYS A 29 4.96 -3.59 12.63
CA LYS A 29 5.42 -4.99 12.60
C LYS A 29 6.06 -5.33 11.24
N GLY A 30 7.24 -5.94 11.30
CA GLY A 30 8.00 -6.31 10.10
C GLY A 30 8.56 -5.11 9.33
N ALA A 31 8.70 -3.95 9.96
CA ALA A 31 9.48 -2.82 9.45
C ALA A 31 10.84 -2.76 10.16
N ALA A 32 11.84 -2.24 9.49
CA ALA A 32 13.13 -1.90 10.08
C ALA A 32 13.13 -0.44 10.49
N LEU A 33 13.13 -0.15 11.79
CA LEU A 33 13.23 1.21 12.29
C LEU A 33 14.66 1.71 12.13
N LEU A 34 14.83 2.82 11.40
CA LEU A 34 16.13 3.42 11.10
C LEU A 34 16.44 4.58 12.06
N SER A 35 15.44 5.40 12.38
CA SER A 35 15.57 6.46 13.38
C SER A 35 14.22 6.77 14.03
N ALA A 36 14.27 7.26 15.27
CA ALA A 36 13.11 7.74 16.00
C ALA A 36 13.52 8.95 16.85
N ARG A 37 12.76 10.04 16.75
CA ARG A 37 13.00 11.28 17.50
C ARG A 37 11.69 11.74 18.16
N LEU A 38 11.83 12.33 19.34
CA LEU A 38 10.76 13.00 20.06
C LEU A 38 11.16 14.48 20.16
N GLY A 39 10.62 15.32 19.30
CA GLY A 39 11.18 16.64 19.07
C GLY A 39 12.65 16.55 18.66
N ASP A 40 13.54 17.23 19.41
CA ASP A 40 14.98 17.29 19.12
C ASP A 40 15.80 16.16 19.77
N VAL A 41 15.19 15.29 20.58
CA VAL A 41 15.91 14.22 21.29
C VAL A 41 15.58 12.84 20.70
N PRO A 42 16.48 11.86 20.84
CA PRO A 42 16.16 10.49 20.44
C PRO A 42 14.97 9.96 21.24
N ALA A 43 14.02 9.32 20.54
CA ALA A 43 12.86 8.69 21.18
C ALA A 43 13.26 7.35 21.83
N ARG A 44 12.66 7.03 22.98
CA ARG A 44 12.83 5.73 23.63
C ARG A 44 11.88 4.74 23.01
N ILE A 45 12.40 3.84 22.19
CA ILE A 45 11.64 2.81 21.49
C ILE A 45 12.00 1.44 22.02
N VAL A 46 10.99 0.62 22.28
CA VAL A 46 11.12 -0.79 22.65
C VAL A 46 10.39 -1.67 21.64
N MET A 47 10.89 -2.88 21.45
CA MET A 47 10.22 -3.91 20.66
C MET A 47 9.26 -4.70 21.55
N ALA A 48 8.03 -4.92 21.08
CA ALA A 48 7.03 -5.77 21.69
C ALA A 48 6.49 -6.78 20.65
N GLU A 49 5.63 -7.70 21.07
CA GLU A 49 5.06 -8.73 20.16
C GLU A 49 4.23 -8.13 19.03
N ASP A 50 3.58 -7.00 19.27
CA ASP A 50 2.74 -6.26 18.31
C ASP A 50 3.54 -5.26 17.46
N GLY A 51 4.86 -5.17 17.64
CA GLY A 51 5.77 -4.24 16.95
C GLY A 51 6.46 -3.28 17.91
N TYR A 52 6.76 -2.08 17.42
CA TYR A 52 7.46 -1.07 18.21
C TYR A 52 6.52 -0.29 19.12
N ARG A 53 7.01 0.08 20.30
CA ARG A 53 6.34 0.96 21.25
C ARG A 53 7.22 2.13 21.63
N LEU A 54 6.64 3.31 21.69
CA LEU A 54 7.27 4.51 22.21
C LEU A 54 7.04 4.56 23.73
N LEU A 55 8.13 4.73 24.49
CA LEU A 55 8.06 5.03 25.91
C LEU A 55 8.19 6.54 26.11
N LEU A 56 7.16 7.15 26.64
CA LEU A 56 7.06 8.60 26.86
C LEU A 56 6.82 8.87 28.33
N GLU A 57 7.67 9.70 28.95
CA GLU A 57 7.47 10.26 30.28
C GLU A 57 6.88 11.67 30.15
N LYS A 58 5.74 11.90 30.75
CA LYS A 58 5.13 13.23 30.89
C LYS A 58 5.10 13.60 32.36
N ARG A 59 5.72 14.75 32.73
CA ARG A 59 5.91 15.15 34.12
C ARG A 59 4.79 16.03 34.67
N GLU A 60 4.20 16.84 33.82
CA GLU A 60 3.20 17.82 34.21
C GLU A 60 1.79 17.31 33.94
N GLU A 61 0.83 17.67 34.80
CA GLU A 61 -0.58 17.39 34.59
C GLU A 61 -1.17 18.26 33.47
N GLY A 62 -2.30 17.82 32.90
CA GLY A 62 -2.98 18.50 31.80
C GLY A 62 -2.53 18.05 30.42
N PRO A 63 -3.20 18.43 29.34
CA PRO A 63 -2.89 18.00 27.99
C PRO A 63 -1.54 18.56 27.50
N ALA A 64 -0.74 17.71 26.86
CA ALA A 64 0.49 18.12 26.20
C ALA A 64 0.64 17.38 24.86
N GLN A 65 1.13 18.09 23.87
CA GLN A 65 1.36 17.53 22.52
C GLN A 65 2.84 17.22 22.31
N PHE A 66 3.08 16.08 21.73
CA PHE A 66 4.41 15.58 21.39
C PHE A 66 4.47 15.27 19.90
N LEU A 67 5.57 15.68 19.25
CA LEU A 67 5.86 15.34 17.87
C LEU A 67 6.88 14.20 17.84
N VAL A 68 6.49 13.09 17.26
CA VAL A 68 7.36 11.93 17.03
C VAL A 68 7.69 11.85 15.55
N GLU A 69 8.98 11.84 15.23
CA GLU A 69 9.47 11.63 13.88
C GLU A 69 10.12 10.25 13.78
N LEU A 70 9.68 9.47 12.80
CA LEU A 70 10.16 8.12 12.57
C LEU A 70 10.67 8.00 11.12
N VAL A 71 11.78 7.30 10.96
CA VAL A 71 12.24 6.82 9.65
C VAL A 71 12.34 5.31 9.72
N TYR A 72 11.64 4.62 8.85
CA TYR A 72 11.65 3.16 8.79
C TYR A 72 11.61 2.65 7.36
N ALA A 73 12.00 1.41 7.16
CA ALA A 73 12.00 0.74 5.88
C ALA A 73 11.11 -0.51 5.90
N LYS A 74 10.50 -0.81 4.78
CA LYS A 74 9.68 -2.01 4.57
C LYS A 74 10.01 -2.63 3.22
N ALA A 75 10.11 -3.97 3.20
CA ALA A 75 10.37 -4.70 1.97
C ALA A 75 9.20 -4.62 0.99
N ILE A 76 9.51 -4.46 -0.29
CA ILE A 76 8.56 -4.53 -1.40
C ILE A 76 8.34 -5.99 -1.75
N ARG A 77 7.09 -6.39 -1.92
CA ARG A 77 6.75 -7.65 -2.57
C ARG A 77 6.54 -7.39 -4.06
N ARG A 78 7.31 -8.08 -4.87
CA ARG A 78 7.21 -7.99 -6.32
C ARG A 78 6.45 -9.19 -6.88
N SER A 79 5.52 -8.92 -7.76
CA SER A 79 4.84 -9.89 -8.60
C SER A 79 4.97 -9.44 -10.06
N PRO A 80 4.83 -10.32 -11.07
CA PRO A 80 4.86 -9.88 -12.46
C PRO A 80 3.87 -8.74 -12.71
N GLY A 81 4.38 -7.59 -13.14
CA GLY A 81 3.59 -6.40 -13.44
C GLY A 81 3.09 -5.59 -12.23
N GLN A 82 3.34 -6.01 -10.99
CA GLN A 82 2.84 -5.32 -9.81
C GLN A 82 3.87 -5.31 -8.67
N ASN A 83 4.06 -4.17 -8.07
CA ASN A 83 4.77 -4.01 -6.81
C ASN A 83 3.78 -3.74 -5.67
N MET A 84 4.04 -4.26 -4.50
CA MET A 84 3.15 -4.11 -3.35
C MET A 84 3.93 -3.98 -2.05
N VAL A 85 3.43 -3.15 -1.16
CA VAL A 85 3.90 -3.04 0.23
C VAL A 85 2.71 -2.97 1.17
N ARG A 86 2.84 -3.58 2.35
CA ARG A 86 1.84 -3.55 3.40
C ARG A 86 2.42 -2.94 4.65
N PHE A 87 1.70 -1.99 5.23
CA PHE A 87 2.09 -1.28 6.43
C PHE A 87 1.10 -1.53 7.55
N GLN A 88 1.61 -1.81 8.74
CA GLN A 88 0.86 -1.64 9.98
C GLN A 88 1.34 -0.33 10.59
N ALA A 89 0.52 0.71 10.49
CA ALA A 89 0.83 2.04 10.99
C ALA A 89 0.06 2.33 12.29
N PRO A 90 0.49 3.31 13.10
CA PRO A 90 -0.31 3.83 14.19
C PRO A 90 -1.70 4.24 13.70
N GLN A 91 -2.73 3.87 14.46
CA GLN A 91 -4.09 4.30 14.14
C GLN A 91 -4.27 5.75 14.61
N ALA A 92 -4.50 6.63 13.66
CA ALA A 92 -4.76 8.05 13.90
C ALA A 92 -6.07 8.46 13.24
N PRO A 93 -6.85 9.40 13.83
CA PRO A 93 -8.07 9.92 13.22
C PRO A 93 -7.82 10.56 11.87
N VAL A 94 -6.68 11.24 11.72
CA VAL A 94 -6.22 11.83 10.45
C VAL A 94 -4.92 11.15 10.05
N ASN A 95 -4.92 10.55 8.89
CA ASN A 95 -3.79 9.80 8.36
C ASN A 95 -3.56 10.22 6.91
N ARG A 96 -2.61 11.14 6.70
CA ARG A 96 -2.24 11.69 5.40
C ARG A 96 -0.97 11.04 4.91
N TRP A 97 -0.99 10.52 3.70
CA TRP A 97 0.15 9.85 3.06
C TRP A 97 0.54 10.59 1.79
N VAL A 98 1.82 10.86 1.63
CA VAL A 98 2.41 11.28 0.37
C VAL A 98 3.26 10.12 -0.14
N ILE A 99 2.80 9.50 -1.24
CA ILE A 99 3.43 8.33 -1.83
C ILE A 99 4.19 8.80 -3.06
N ARG A 100 5.48 8.51 -3.10
CA ARG A 100 6.35 8.82 -4.24
C ARG A 100 6.86 7.52 -4.83
N VAL A 101 6.58 7.32 -6.09
CA VAL A 101 7.10 6.19 -6.86
C VAL A 101 8.08 6.75 -7.87
N PRO A 102 9.39 6.35 -7.83
CA PRO A 102 10.42 6.85 -8.74
C PRO A 102 10.26 6.25 -10.14
N GLN A 103 9.10 6.38 -10.71
CA GLN A 103 8.71 5.98 -12.06
C GLN A 103 7.55 6.86 -12.48
N SER A 104 7.61 7.41 -13.70
CA SER A 104 6.47 8.09 -14.31
C SER A 104 5.44 7.08 -14.81
N GLY A 105 4.20 7.54 -14.96
CA GLY A 105 3.15 6.74 -15.59
C GLY A 105 2.81 5.46 -14.84
N VAL A 106 2.90 5.42 -13.50
CA VAL A 106 2.43 4.29 -12.70
C VAL A 106 1.02 4.57 -12.16
N LYS A 107 0.19 3.54 -12.13
CA LYS A 107 -1.09 3.55 -11.42
C LYS A 107 -0.85 3.09 -9.99
N VAL A 108 -1.11 3.97 -9.02
CA VAL A 108 -1.00 3.66 -7.59
C VAL A 108 -2.38 3.33 -7.03
N ASN A 109 -2.49 2.19 -6.38
CA ASN A 109 -3.70 1.75 -5.69
C ASN A 109 -3.43 1.62 -4.19
N ILE A 110 -4.32 2.17 -3.36
CA ILE A 110 -4.20 2.24 -1.90
C ILE A 110 -5.44 1.62 -1.28
N GLN A 111 -5.27 0.75 -0.30
CA GLN A 111 -6.36 0.08 0.41
C GLN A 111 -6.08 0.07 1.93
N PRO A 112 -7.06 0.46 2.78
CA PRO A 112 -8.28 1.17 2.43
C PRO A 112 -8.00 2.63 2.05
N LEU A 113 -8.83 3.20 1.21
CA LEU A 113 -8.71 4.57 0.74
C LEU A 113 -9.99 5.34 1.09
N ILE A 114 -9.86 6.48 1.76
CA ILE A 114 -10.97 7.42 1.98
C ILE A 114 -11.02 8.43 0.83
N ALA A 115 -9.88 9.01 0.50
CA ALA A 115 -9.74 9.94 -0.61
C ALA A 115 -8.30 9.93 -1.13
N ALA A 116 -8.13 10.05 -2.44
CA ALA A 116 -6.83 10.28 -3.06
C ALA A 116 -6.91 11.39 -4.11
N SER A 117 -5.84 12.12 -4.26
CA SER A 117 -5.61 13.05 -5.35
C SER A 117 -4.26 12.70 -6.00
N GLU A 118 -4.29 12.36 -7.27
CA GLU A 118 -3.06 12.32 -8.06
C GLU A 118 -2.66 13.75 -8.35
N THR A 119 -1.53 14.17 -7.85
CA THR A 119 -0.97 15.48 -8.12
C THR A 119 0.33 15.29 -8.87
N THR A 120 0.35 15.72 -10.11
CA THR A 120 1.62 16.03 -10.77
C THR A 120 2.13 17.28 -10.07
N LEU A 121 2.98 17.13 -9.06
CA LEU A 121 3.54 18.28 -8.34
C LEU A 121 4.50 19.01 -9.27
N SER A 122 3.94 19.94 -10.03
CA SER A 122 4.70 21.10 -10.48
C SER A 122 5.07 21.89 -9.24
N ARG A 123 6.30 22.27 -9.12
CA ARG A 123 7.05 22.88 -8.01
C ARG A 123 6.49 24.21 -7.53
N ALA A 124 5.31 24.23 -6.95
CA ALA A 124 4.70 25.45 -6.42
C ALA A 124 3.82 25.12 -5.22
N SER A 125 4.41 25.04 -4.07
CA SER A 125 3.90 25.50 -2.78
C SER A 125 4.78 24.98 -1.64
N GLY A 126 5.39 25.84 -0.94
CA GLY A 126 6.14 25.98 0.29
C GLY A 126 6.07 24.93 1.42
N GLU A 127 5.93 23.67 1.16
CA GLU A 127 6.15 22.61 2.14
C GLU A 127 7.52 21.97 1.88
N GLU A 128 8.33 21.86 2.94
CA GLU A 128 9.65 21.23 2.93
C GLU A 128 9.56 19.77 2.42
N VAL A 129 9.77 19.64 1.13
CA VAL A 129 10.00 18.37 0.48
C VAL A 129 11.51 18.19 0.37
N PRO A 130 12.09 17.08 0.86
CA PRO A 130 13.52 16.86 0.73
C PRO A 130 13.93 17.00 -0.74
N PRO A 131 15.02 17.73 -1.06
CA PRO A 131 15.47 17.93 -2.42
C PRO A 131 16.00 16.61 -2.97
N GLY A 132 15.27 16.04 -3.95
CA GLY A 132 15.72 14.96 -4.79
C GLY A 132 15.66 15.40 -6.25
N PRO A 133 16.48 14.84 -7.14
CA PRO A 133 16.47 15.24 -8.54
C PRO A 133 15.08 15.01 -9.15
N ALA A 134 14.64 15.99 -9.91
CA ALA A 134 13.45 15.91 -10.75
C ALA A 134 13.68 14.85 -11.83
N VAL A 135 13.37 13.63 -11.52
CA VAL A 135 13.28 12.54 -12.47
C VAL A 135 11.85 12.04 -12.38
N ASP A 136 11.27 11.74 -13.51
CA ASP A 136 9.94 11.20 -13.73
C ASP A 136 9.41 10.36 -12.54
N GLU A 137 8.73 11.01 -11.60
CA GLU A 137 8.14 10.36 -10.44
C GLU A 137 6.62 10.54 -10.45
N THR A 138 5.91 9.53 -10.00
CA THR A 138 4.47 9.62 -9.72
C THR A 138 4.27 9.93 -8.24
N VAL A 139 3.55 11.01 -7.94
CA VAL A 139 3.25 11.44 -6.57
C VAL A 139 1.75 11.36 -6.33
N VAL A 140 1.35 10.65 -5.27
CA VAL A 140 -0.04 10.51 -4.87
C VAL A 140 -0.20 10.99 -3.44
N LEU A 141 -1.13 11.92 -3.24
CA LEU A 141 -1.61 12.32 -1.93
C LEU A 141 -2.83 11.49 -1.57
N ALA A 142 -2.78 10.77 -0.46
CA ALA A 142 -3.86 9.94 -0.01
C ALA A 142 -4.23 10.21 1.45
N PHE A 143 -5.52 10.13 1.76
CA PHE A 143 -6.05 10.11 3.10
C PHE A 143 -6.54 8.69 3.40
N VAL A 144 -5.94 8.09 4.40
CA VAL A 144 -6.24 6.73 4.85
C VAL A 144 -6.86 6.85 6.22
N GLY A 145 -7.98 6.19 6.46
CA GLY A 145 -8.63 6.18 7.77
C GLY A 145 -7.83 5.44 8.84
N ALA A 146 -8.40 5.33 10.01
CA ALA A 146 -7.84 4.59 11.14
C ALA A 146 -7.87 3.07 10.87
N ALA A 147 -7.18 2.63 9.83
CA ALA A 147 -7.09 1.24 9.45
C ALA A 147 -5.90 0.56 10.13
N PRO A 148 -6.04 -0.71 10.55
CA PRO A 148 -4.95 -1.46 11.17
C PRO A 148 -3.83 -1.79 10.19
N GLU A 149 -4.15 -1.90 8.90
CA GLU A 149 -3.21 -2.20 7.83
C GLU A 149 -3.53 -1.34 6.60
N VAL A 150 -2.49 -0.85 5.95
CA VAL A 150 -2.56 -0.11 4.69
C VAL A 150 -1.74 -0.86 3.66
N GLN A 151 -2.37 -1.20 2.54
CA GLN A 151 -1.72 -1.80 1.40
C GLN A 151 -1.58 -0.76 0.29
N ILE A 152 -0.37 -0.62 -0.22
CA ILE A 152 -0.06 0.21 -1.38
C ILE A 152 0.48 -0.70 -2.46
N SER A 153 -0.11 -0.63 -3.64
CA SER A 153 0.38 -1.33 -4.81
C SER A 153 0.50 -0.37 -5.99
N TRP A 154 1.48 -0.62 -6.85
CA TRP A 154 1.63 0.16 -8.07
C TRP A 154 2.01 -0.72 -9.24
N THR A 155 1.46 -0.35 -10.40
CA THR A 155 1.68 -1.00 -11.67
C THR A 155 2.10 0.05 -12.69
N PRO A 156 2.95 -0.26 -13.66
CA PRO A 156 3.17 0.65 -14.78
C PRO A 156 1.82 1.03 -15.41
N ARG A 157 1.57 2.33 -15.61
CA ARG A 157 0.41 2.78 -16.37
C ARG A 157 0.69 2.46 -17.83
N SER A 158 -0.12 1.66 -18.46
CA SER A 158 -0.09 1.50 -19.90
C SER A 158 -0.78 2.71 -20.53
N GLU A 159 -0.13 3.86 -20.53
CA GLU A 159 -0.50 4.89 -21.50
C GLU A 159 -0.10 4.33 -22.87
N GLY A 160 -1.11 4.13 -23.72
CA GLY A 160 -0.98 3.52 -25.03
C GLY A 160 0.26 3.91 -25.82
N ALA A 161 1.36 3.28 -25.50
CA ALA A 161 2.47 3.18 -26.43
C ALA A 161 1.94 2.30 -27.56
N THR A 162 1.51 2.95 -28.62
CA THR A 162 1.12 2.30 -29.88
C THR A 162 2.19 1.25 -30.22
N GLY A 163 1.84 -0.03 -30.06
CA GLY A 163 2.70 -1.14 -30.43
C GLY A 163 3.22 -2.06 -29.33
N LEU A 164 2.97 -1.80 -28.04
CA LEU A 164 3.32 -2.75 -27.00
C LEU A 164 2.14 -3.70 -26.72
N ALA A 165 2.40 -5.00 -26.81
CA ALA A 165 1.43 -6.02 -26.43
C ALA A 165 1.13 -5.94 -24.91
N ALA A 166 -0.15 -6.11 -24.55
CA ALA A 166 -0.56 -6.22 -23.17
C ALA A 166 0.18 -7.38 -22.48
N LEU A 167 0.66 -7.15 -21.26
CA LEU A 167 1.15 -8.21 -20.41
C LEU A 167 0.05 -8.56 -19.42
N ALA A 168 -0.50 -9.75 -19.56
CA ALA A 168 -1.50 -10.28 -18.66
C ALA A 168 -0.90 -11.45 -17.85
N SER A 169 -1.05 -11.41 -16.52
CA SER A 169 -0.84 -12.56 -15.67
C SER A 169 -2.18 -13.00 -15.11
N VAL A 170 -2.40 -14.30 -15.03
CA VAL A 170 -3.63 -14.87 -14.49
C VAL A 170 -3.34 -15.74 -13.29
N GLN A 171 -4.10 -15.56 -12.23
CA GLN A 171 -4.15 -16.46 -11.10
C GLN A 171 -5.45 -17.27 -11.20
N VAL A 172 -5.32 -18.58 -11.28
CA VAL A 172 -6.44 -19.50 -11.42
C VAL A 172 -6.67 -20.23 -10.12
N GLN A 173 -7.91 -20.19 -9.63
CA GLN A 173 -8.41 -21.02 -8.53
C GLN A 173 -9.50 -21.93 -9.07
N GLN A 174 -9.32 -23.24 -8.98
CA GLN A 174 -10.25 -24.20 -9.54
C GLN A 174 -10.76 -25.13 -8.43
N GLN A 175 -12.08 -25.33 -8.40
CA GLN A 175 -12.74 -26.28 -7.53
C GLN A 175 -13.53 -27.27 -8.37
N VAL A 176 -13.27 -28.56 -8.14
CA VAL A 176 -13.94 -29.64 -8.83
C VAL A 176 -14.80 -30.39 -7.81
N THR A 177 -16.08 -30.60 -8.13
CA THR A 177 -17.03 -31.37 -7.33
C THR A 177 -17.57 -32.50 -8.20
N VAL A 178 -17.55 -33.70 -7.67
CA VAL A 178 -18.12 -34.90 -8.32
C VAL A 178 -19.31 -35.37 -7.52
N ASP A 179 -20.47 -35.37 -8.13
CA ASP A 179 -21.71 -35.82 -7.52
C ASP A 179 -22.58 -36.64 -8.50
N GLU A 180 -23.00 -37.82 -8.11
CA GLU A 180 -23.86 -38.76 -8.87
C GLU A 180 -23.39 -38.95 -10.33
N GLY A 181 -22.08 -39.02 -10.55
CA GLY A 181 -21.50 -39.21 -11.89
C GLY A 181 -21.41 -37.92 -12.74
N VAL A 182 -21.78 -36.79 -12.20
CA VAL A 182 -21.62 -35.48 -12.82
C VAL A 182 -20.44 -34.74 -12.19
N MET A 183 -19.50 -34.33 -13.02
CA MET A 183 -18.38 -33.47 -12.60
C MET A 183 -18.70 -32.00 -12.87
N ARG A 184 -18.65 -31.19 -11.83
CA ARG A 184 -18.79 -29.73 -11.92
C ARG A 184 -17.46 -29.07 -11.59
N THR A 185 -17.02 -28.19 -12.44
CA THR A 185 -15.82 -27.38 -12.24
C THR A 185 -16.19 -25.92 -12.12
N GLN A 186 -15.78 -25.28 -11.03
CA GLN A 186 -15.85 -23.84 -10.87
C GLN A 186 -14.43 -23.29 -10.90
N ALA A 187 -14.14 -22.39 -11.83
CA ALA A 187 -12.87 -21.70 -11.95
C ALA A 187 -13.03 -20.21 -11.67
N ARG A 188 -12.17 -19.68 -10.81
CA ARG A 188 -12.02 -18.24 -10.58
C ARG A 188 -10.70 -17.79 -11.17
N LEU A 189 -10.76 -16.84 -12.11
CA LEU A 189 -9.61 -16.29 -12.78
C LEU A 189 -9.44 -14.83 -12.35
N ALA A 190 -8.28 -14.51 -11.78
CA ALA A 190 -7.93 -13.14 -11.43
C ALA A 190 -6.82 -12.67 -12.38
N TYR A 191 -7.14 -11.72 -13.25
CA TYR A 191 -6.22 -11.16 -14.23
C TYR A 191 -5.55 -9.90 -13.69
N ASN A 192 -4.23 -9.84 -13.79
CA ASN A 192 -3.45 -8.62 -13.65
C ASN A 192 -2.95 -8.20 -15.03
N ILE A 193 -3.52 -7.13 -15.56
CA ILE A 193 -3.21 -6.63 -16.90
C ILE A 193 -2.33 -5.38 -16.76
N SER A 194 -1.21 -5.33 -17.48
CA SER A 194 -0.28 -4.22 -17.50
C SER A 194 0.23 -3.96 -18.92
N ARG A 195 0.80 -2.78 -19.15
CA ARG A 195 1.35 -2.26 -20.41
C ARG A 195 0.32 -1.80 -21.44
N ALA A 196 -0.79 -2.48 -21.66
CA ALA A 196 -1.84 -2.07 -22.57
C ALA A 196 -3.20 -2.57 -22.08
N GLU A 197 -4.28 -1.97 -22.55
CA GLU A 197 -5.64 -2.46 -22.34
C GLU A 197 -5.85 -3.76 -23.11
N VAL A 198 -6.62 -4.66 -22.51
CA VAL A 198 -7.04 -5.92 -23.16
C VAL A 198 -8.53 -5.80 -23.43
N GLU A 199 -8.88 -5.77 -24.70
CA GLU A 199 -10.28 -5.68 -25.13
C GLU A 199 -10.99 -7.04 -25.08
N GLN A 200 -10.24 -8.14 -25.17
CA GLN A 200 -10.78 -9.48 -25.22
C GLN A 200 -9.89 -10.47 -24.47
N LEU A 201 -10.50 -11.28 -23.64
CA LEU A 201 -9.88 -12.44 -23.00
C LEU A 201 -10.48 -13.71 -23.60
N VAL A 202 -9.64 -14.60 -24.08
CA VAL A 202 -10.06 -15.90 -24.62
C VAL A 202 -9.75 -16.98 -23.60
N ILE A 203 -10.76 -17.76 -23.25
CA ILE A 203 -10.63 -18.92 -22.34
C ILE A 203 -10.98 -20.17 -23.13
N GLU A 204 -10.03 -21.06 -23.28
CA GLU A 204 -10.26 -22.35 -23.89
C GLU A 204 -10.79 -23.34 -22.85
N VAL A 205 -11.90 -23.99 -23.17
CA VAL A 205 -12.53 -25.01 -22.33
C VAL A 205 -12.43 -26.34 -23.06
N PRO A 206 -12.11 -27.47 -22.37
CA PRO A 206 -12.10 -28.78 -22.96
C PRO A 206 -13.41 -29.11 -23.67
N LEU A 207 -13.32 -29.81 -24.81
CA LEU A 207 -14.49 -30.09 -25.67
C LEU A 207 -15.55 -31.00 -25.01
N ASP A 208 -15.18 -31.74 -23.99
CA ASP A 208 -16.04 -32.58 -23.17
C ASP A 208 -16.76 -31.83 -22.04
N GLN A 209 -16.45 -30.56 -21.89
CA GLN A 209 -17.04 -29.68 -20.86
C GLN A 209 -17.96 -28.65 -21.49
N LYS A 210 -19.09 -28.39 -20.82
CA LYS A 210 -20.04 -27.35 -21.21
C LYS A 210 -19.97 -26.21 -20.22
N VAL A 211 -19.75 -25.00 -20.72
CA VAL A 211 -19.86 -23.76 -19.91
C VAL A 211 -21.33 -23.55 -19.56
N ILE A 212 -21.63 -23.54 -18.26
CA ILE A 212 -22.99 -23.36 -17.76
C ILE A 212 -23.27 -21.89 -17.50
N ASN A 213 -22.30 -21.17 -16.90
CA ASN A 213 -22.46 -19.78 -16.59
C ASN A 213 -21.09 -19.08 -16.45
N VAL A 214 -21.07 -17.77 -16.72
CA VAL A 214 -19.92 -16.89 -16.48
C VAL A 214 -20.40 -15.74 -15.61
N PHE A 215 -19.77 -15.57 -14.45
CA PHE A 215 -20.11 -14.54 -13.47
C PHE A 215 -19.05 -13.43 -13.52
N ASP A 216 -19.29 -12.41 -14.28
CA ASP A 216 -18.50 -11.18 -14.26
C ASP A 216 -19.39 -10.01 -14.70
N PRO A 217 -19.38 -8.87 -13.99
CA PRO A 217 -20.20 -7.71 -14.34
C PRO A 217 -19.79 -7.05 -15.67
N ASN A 218 -18.57 -7.34 -16.14
CA ASN A 218 -18.04 -6.75 -17.39
C ASN A 218 -18.17 -7.69 -18.60
N VAL A 219 -18.58 -8.93 -18.41
CA VAL A 219 -18.80 -9.89 -19.50
C VAL A 219 -20.22 -9.75 -20.02
N ARG A 220 -20.35 -9.37 -21.28
CA ARG A 220 -21.64 -9.43 -22.02
C ARG A 220 -21.79 -10.83 -22.60
N GLN A 221 -22.86 -11.50 -22.29
CA GLN A 221 -23.27 -12.77 -22.90
C GLN A 221 -23.95 -12.50 -24.24
#